data_12610d8bd8b8a83da177ddcc8dcf5a90
#
_entry.id   12610d8bd8b8a83da177ddcc8dcf5a90
#
_cell.length_a   1.000
_cell.length_b   1.000
_cell.length_c   1.000
_cell.angle_alpha   90.00
_cell.angle_beta   90.00
_cell.angle_gamma   90.00
#
_symmetry.space_group_name_H-M   'P 1'
#
loop_
_entity.id
_entity.type
_entity.pdbx_description
1 polymer ?
#
loop_
_entity_poly.entity_id
_entity_poly.type
_entity_poly.pdbx_seq_one_letter_code
_entity_poly.pdbx_strand_id
1 'polypeptide(L)'
;MAAKIIQYSTDARAALKRGVDQMADAVKVTLGPKGRNVVIDKKFGAPTITKDGVTVAKEIELQDPLENMGAQMVREVASKTSDVAGDGTTTATVLAQAVVREGLKNVAAGANPMDLKRGIDMAVTAVVEGLRQISKPVDKTSKKEIAQVGAISANNDKLIGDLIADAMMKVGTDGVITVEEAKGTDTTTEVVEGMQFDRGYLSPYFVTDAETMEAVLENPLILIHDKKISSMKDLLPVLEKVAQTGSPILVIAEDLEGEALATLVVNKLRGTLRVAAVKAPGFGDRRKAMLEDMAVLTAGTVISEEQGYKLENATLSYLGKAKKVTIDKDNTTIVEGAGKKEDIKKRINEIKAQIEKTTSDYDREKLQERLAKLSGGVAVLKIGAATEVEMKEKKARVEDALHATRAAVEEGIVPGGGVAYLRAAKKLEGLKGANEDQTTGIEIVRKALEEPIRMIAANAGAEGSVVVNRVKAEKDDFGYNAFSGEYENLIKAGVIDPTKVARTALENATSVAGLLLTTEATIVEKPEEKKAMPPMPGGGGMGDMY
;
A
#
# COMPACT_ATOMS: atom_id res chain seq x y z
N MET A 1 18.70 -30.39 -0.35
CA MET A 1 18.29 -29.29 -1.26
C MET A 1 17.50 -29.92 -2.39
N ALA A 2 16.34 -29.36 -2.71
CA ALA A 2 15.54 -29.82 -3.87
C ALA A 2 16.32 -29.59 -5.17
N ALA A 3 16.15 -30.48 -6.16
CA ALA A 3 16.74 -30.33 -7.48
C ALA A 3 16.20 -29.05 -8.15
N LYS A 4 17.03 -28.38 -8.97
CA LYS A 4 16.63 -27.17 -9.69
C LYS A 4 16.44 -27.46 -11.17
N ILE A 5 15.48 -26.81 -11.79
CA ILE A 5 15.31 -26.72 -13.24
C ILE A 5 15.94 -25.40 -13.67
N ILE A 6 16.78 -25.45 -14.68
CA ILE A 6 17.44 -24.27 -15.25
C ILE A 6 17.03 -24.16 -16.71
N GLN A 7 16.53 -23.01 -17.12
CA GLN A 7 16.27 -22.68 -18.53
C GLN A 7 17.08 -21.45 -18.94
N TYR A 8 17.43 -21.40 -20.22
CA TYR A 8 18.29 -20.35 -20.78
C TYR A 8 17.64 -19.67 -21.99
N SER A 9 18.14 -18.50 -22.31
CA SER A 9 17.92 -17.80 -23.58
C SER A 9 16.43 -17.61 -23.93
N THR A 10 16.06 -17.98 -25.13
CA THR A 10 14.70 -17.81 -25.67
C THR A 10 13.64 -18.56 -24.89
N ASP A 11 13.94 -19.75 -24.38
CA ASP A 11 12.95 -20.56 -23.65
C ASP A 11 12.65 -19.97 -22.29
N ALA A 12 13.69 -19.49 -21.58
CA ALA A 12 13.51 -18.78 -20.32
C ALA A 12 12.66 -17.51 -20.50
N ARG A 13 12.99 -16.68 -21.49
CA ARG A 13 12.25 -15.45 -21.79
C ARG A 13 10.82 -15.72 -22.25
N ALA A 14 10.60 -16.77 -23.03
CA ALA A 14 9.25 -17.15 -23.47
C ALA A 14 8.37 -17.60 -22.30
N ALA A 15 8.90 -18.40 -21.36
CA ALA A 15 8.17 -18.80 -20.15
C ALA A 15 7.84 -17.60 -19.26
N LEU A 16 8.82 -16.73 -18.98
CA LEU A 16 8.58 -15.50 -18.22
C LEU A 16 7.51 -14.62 -18.87
N LYS A 17 7.58 -14.44 -20.21
CA LYS A 17 6.57 -13.66 -20.95
C LYS A 17 5.16 -14.24 -20.79
N ARG A 18 5.00 -15.55 -20.89
CA ARG A 18 3.67 -16.18 -20.70
C ARG A 18 3.12 -15.92 -19.30
N GLY A 19 3.98 -15.97 -18.28
CA GLY A 19 3.58 -15.64 -16.92
C GLY A 19 3.17 -14.18 -16.76
N VAL A 20 3.94 -13.26 -17.33
CA VAL A 20 3.60 -11.82 -17.39
C VAL A 20 2.25 -11.60 -18.06
N ASP A 21 2.03 -12.24 -19.22
CA ASP A 21 0.79 -12.07 -19.98
C ASP A 21 -0.42 -12.62 -19.20
N GLN A 22 -0.34 -13.82 -18.62
CA GLN A 22 -1.43 -14.40 -17.83
C GLN A 22 -1.82 -13.51 -16.64
N MET A 23 -0.84 -13.02 -15.90
CA MET A 23 -1.07 -12.11 -14.79
C MET A 23 -1.72 -10.81 -15.25
N ALA A 24 -1.10 -10.15 -16.23
CA ALA A 24 -1.57 -8.85 -16.69
C ALA A 24 -2.94 -8.93 -17.36
N ASP A 25 -3.23 -10.02 -18.09
CA ASP A 25 -4.53 -10.22 -18.74
C ASP A 25 -5.67 -10.38 -17.73
N ALA A 26 -5.41 -11.00 -16.58
CA ALA A 26 -6.38 -11.10 -15.50
C ALA A 26 -6.61 -9.76 -14.78
N VAL A 27 -5.54 -8.95 -14.61
CA VAL A 27 -5.61 -7.67 -13.89
C VAL A 27 -6.19 -6.56 -14.77
N LYS A 28 -5.80 -6.46 -16.05
CA LYS A 28 -6.15 -5.31 -16.93
C LYS A 28 -7.65 -5.16 -17.21
N VAL A 29 -8.46 -6.21 -17.01
CA VAL A 29 -9.92 -6.15 -17.20
C VAL A 29 -10.60 -5.23 -16.19
N THR A 30 -9.93 -4.91 -15.09
CA THR A 30 -10.44 -4.03 -14.03
C THR A 30 -10.20 -2.56 -14.32
N LEU A 31 -9.36 -2.21 -15.33
CA LEU A 31 -8.90 -0.85 -15.57
C LEU A 31 -10.00 0.08 -16.10
N GLY A 32 -10.10 1.24 -15.50
CA GLY A 32 -10.97 2.34 -15.92
C GLY A 32 -12.42 2.25 -15.43
N PRO A 33 -13.26 3.27 -15.73
CA PRO A 33 -14.60 3.39 -15.14
C PRO A 33 -15.56 2.28 -15.59
N LYS A 34 -15.31 1.64 -16.74
CA LYS A 34 -16.07 0.46 -17.22
C LYS A 34 -15.28 -0.84 -17.06
N GLY A 35 -14.23 -0.84 -16.24
CA GLY A 35 -13.54 -2.04 -15.80
C GLY A 35 -14.48 -2.99 -15.06
N ARG A 36 -14.22 -4.30 -15.17
CA ARG A 36 -15.07 -5.35 -14.62
C ARG A 36 -14.46 -5.97 -13.37
N ASN A 37 -15.31 -6.54 -12.54
CA ASN A 37 -14.89 -7.30 -11.39
C ASN A 37 -14.20 -8.60 -11.78
N VAL A 38 -13.23 -9.00 -10.96
CA VAL A 38 -12.66 -10.34 -10.95
C VAL A 38 -13.22 -11.09 -9.74
N VAL A 39 -13.59 -12.33 -9.92
CA VAL A 39 -14.05 -13.22 -8.84
C VAL A 39 -12.91 -14.16 -8.49
N ILE A 40 -12.53 -14.18 -7.22
CA ILE A 40 -11.41 -14.95 -6.70
C ILE A 40 -11.97 -16.01 -5.75
N ASP A 41 -11.63 -17.28 -6.01
CA ASP A 41 -11.99 -18.40 -5.14
C ASP A 41 -11.21 -18.33 -3.82
N LYS A 42 -11.89 -18.64 -2.72
CA LYS A 42 -11.28 -18.76 -1.40
C LYS A 42 -11.46 -20.18 -0.88
N LYS A 43 -10.41 -20.77 -0.33
CA LYS A 43 -10.46 -22.12 0.25
C LYS A 43 -11.51 -22.25 1.37
N PHE A 44 -11.79 -21.15 2.06
CA PHE A 44 -12.80 -21.05 3.13
C PHE A 44 -13.55 -19.73 3.00
N GLY A 45 -14.87 -19.76 3.13
CA GLY A 45 -15.75 -18.60 3.03
C GLY A 45 -16.31 -18.34 1.63
N ALA A 46 -16.87 -17.15 1.43
CA ALA A 46 -17.41 -16.73 0.14
C ALA A 46 -16.27 -16.28 -0.81
N PRO A 47 -16.44 -16.43 -2.15
CA PRO A 47 -15.52 -15.86 -3.12
C PRO A 47 -15.37 -14.35 -2.92
N THR A 48 -14.17 -13.85 -3.13
CA THR A 48 -13.90 -12.40 -3.12
C THR A 48 -14.21 -11.82 -4.49
N ILE A 49 -14.92 -10.70 -4.53
CA ILE A 49 -15.21 -9.95 -5.75
C ILE A 49 -14.50 -8.60 -5.62
N THR A 50 -13.62 -8.29 -6.58
CA THR A 50 -12.82 -7.06 -6.51
C THR A 50 -12.54 -6.48 -7.89
N LYS A 51 -12.27 -5.16 -7.93
CA LYS A 51 -11.66 -4.45 -9.06
C LYS A 51 -10.24 -3.99 -8.77
N ASP A 52 -9.77 -4.16 -7.54
CA ASP A 52 -8.43 -3.75 -7.17
C ASP A 52 -7.38 -4.66 -7.83
N GLY A 53 -6.47 -4.04 -8.58
CA GLY A 53 -5.45 -4.75 -9.35
C GLY A 53 -4.42 -5.47 -8.49
N VAL A 54 -4.04 -4.92 -7.33
CA VAL A 54 -3.06 -5.57 -6.44
C VAL A 54 -3.66 -6.78 -5.75
N THR A 55 -4.93 -6.73 -5.34
CA THR A 55 -5.64 -7.88 -4.78
C THR A 55 -5.73 -9.02 -5.79
N VAL A 56 -6.10 -8.72 -7.05
CA VAL A 56 -6.11 -9.73 -8.11
C VAL A 56 -4.71 -10.31 -8.33
N ALA A 57 -3.68 -9.45 -8.42
CA ALA A 57 -2.32 -9.89 -8.66
C ALA A 57 -1.75 -10.79 -7.55
N LYS A 58 -2.08 -10.52 -6.30
CA LYS A 58 -1.63 -11.32 -5.14
C LYS A 58 -2.17 -12.75 -5.12
N GLU A 59 -3.35 -12.97 -5.66
CA GLU A 59 -4.02 -14.28 -5.67
C GLU A 59 -3.64 -15.16 -6.87
N ILE A 60 -2.92 -14.60 -7.86
CA ILE A 60 -2.51 -15.37 -9.03
C ILE A 60 -1.24 -16.16 -8.75
N GLU A 61 -1.36 -17.49 -8.81
CA GLU A 61 -0.26 -18.44 -8.75
C GLU A 61 -0.40 -19.43 -9.91
N LEU A 62 0.64 -19.52 -10.75
CA LEU A 62 0.61 -20.35 -11.94
C LEU A 62 1.20 -21.73 -11.66
N GLN A 63 0.67 -22.75 -12.32
CA GLN A 63 1.08 -24.13 -12.12
C GLN A 63 2.51 -24.41 -12.63
N ASP A 64 2.91 -23.78 -13.74
CA ASP A 64 4.28 -23.87 -14.25
C ASP A 64 5.20 -22.94 -13.45
N PRO A 65 6.23 -23.44 -12.74
CA PRO A 65 7.11 -22.62 -11.91
C PRO A 65 7.86 -21.55 -12.70
N LEU A 66 8.19 -21.78 -13.97
CA LEU A 66 8.90 -20.83 -14.82
C LEU A 66 8.00 -19.68 -15.27
N GLU A 67 6.75 -19.99 -15.63
CA GLU A 67 5.73 -18.97 -15.92
C GLU A 67 5.37 -18.21 -14.65
N ASN A 68 5.27 -18.92 -13.51
CA ASN A 68 4.97 -18.29 -12.22
C ASN A 68 6.02 -17.25 -11.81
N MET A 69 7.31 -17.44 -12.15
CA MET A 69 8.31 -16.39 -11.93
C MET A 69 7.97 -15.08 -12.68
N GLY A 70 7.52 -15.18 -13.93
CA GLY A 70 7.07 -14.02 -14.70
C GLY A 70 5.87 -13.33 -14.06
N ALA A 71 4.89 -14.10 -13.61
CA ALA A 71 3.73 -13.60 -12.88
C ALA A 71 4.14 -12.91 -11.56
N GLN A 72 5.03 -13.53 -10.77
CA GLN A 72 5.54 -12.95 -9.52
C GLN A 72 6.28 -11.62 -9.72
N MET A 73 7.05 -11.48 -10.81
CA MET A 73 7.72 -10.21 -11.13
C MET A 73 6.70 -9.08 -11.38
N VAL A 74 5.61 -9.35 -12.09
CA VAL A 74 4.55 -8.35 -12.31
C VAL A 74 3.73 -8.11 -11.03
N ARG A 75 3.53 -9.13 -10.21
CA ARG A 75 2.94 -8.96 -8.87
C ARG A 75 3.74 -7.97 -8.02
N GLU A 76 5.08 -8.04 -8.08
CA GLU A 76 5.95 -7.08 -7.40
C GLU A 76 5.74 -5.65 -7.89
N VAL A 77 5.52 -5.45 -9.21
CA VAL A 77 5.18 -4.12 -9.77
C VAL A 77 3.90 -3.58 -9.14
N ALA A 78 2.83 -4.37 -9.09
CA ALA A 78 1.56 -3.96 -8.51
C ALA A 78 1.71 -3.67 -7.00
N SER A 79 2.39 -4.54 -6.25
CA SER A 79 2.60 -4.39 -4.81
C SER A 79 3.42 -3.13 -4.47
N LYS A 80 4.54 -2.90 -5.18
CA LYS A 80 5.36 -1.69 -4.98
C LYS A 80 4.62 -0.41 -5.33
N THR A 81 3.78 -0.43 -6.35
CA THR A 81 2.97 0.73 -6.73
C THR A 81 1.91 1.02 -5.65
N SER A 82 1.27 0.00 -5.11
CA SER A 82 0.38 0.13 -3.97
C SER A 82 1.10 0.71 -2.74
N ASP A 83 2.27 0.19 -2.40
CA ASP A 83 3.06 0.62 -1.24
C ASP A 83 3.44 2.12 -1.29
N VAL A 84 3.79 2.64 -2.48
CA VAL A 84 4.32 4.01 -2.64
C VAL A 84 3.23 5.03 -2.92
N ALA A 85 2.26 4.67 -3.75
CA ALA A 85 1.23 5.59 -4.25
C ALA A 85 -0.20 5.22 -3.80
N GLY A 86 -0.40 4.00 -3.31
CA GLY A 86 -1.68 3.48 -2.81
C GLY A 86 -2.73 3.24 -3.91
N ASP A 87 -2.41 3.54 -5.16
CA ASP A 87 -3.28 3.39 -6.33
C ASP A 87 -2.42 3.19 -7.59
N GLY A 88 -3.06 2.96 -8.76
CA GLY A 88 -2.37 2.81 -10.05
C GLY A 88 -1.78 1.43 -10.31
N THR A 89 -2.10 0.44 -9.50
CA THR A 89 -1.58 -0.94 -9.57
C THR A 89 -1.90 -1.61 -10.90
N THR A 90 -3.13 -1.45 -11.41
CA THR A 90 -3.55 -1.96 -12.70
C THR A 90 -2.84 -1.26 -13.85
N THR A 91 -2.67 0.07 -13.78
CA THR A 91 -1.93 0.84 -14.79
C THR A 91 -0.47 0.41 -14.86
N ALA A 92 0.17 0.21 -13.71
CA ALA A 92 1.55 -0.28 -13.61
C ALA A 92 1.71 -1.67 -14.24
N THR A 93 0.75 -2.58 -13.99
CA THR A 93 0.71 -3.92 -14.58
C THR A 93 0.59 -3.87 -16.11
N VAL A 94 -0.29 -3.01 -16.64
CA VAL A 94 -0.48 -2.81 -18.09
C VAL A 94 0.78 -2.26 -18.73
N LEU A 95 1.42 -1.27 -18.12
CA LEU A 95 2.69 -0.69 -18.60
C LEU A 95 3.81 -1.73 -18.58
N ALA A 96 3.93 -2.53 -17.51
CA ALA A 96 4.94 -3.58 -17.42
C ALA A 96 4.77 -4.63 -18.53
N GLN A 97 3.54 -5.11 -18.76
CA GLN A 97 3.24 -6.03 -19.87
C GLN A 97 3.64 -5.42 -21.21
N ALA A 98 3.29 -4.16 -21.44
CA ALA A 98 3.58 -3.47 -22.71
C ALA A 98 5.09 -3.36 -22.96
N VAL A 99 5.87 -2.94 -21.97
CA VAL A 99 7.33 -2.82 -22.08
C VAL A 99 7.98 -4.19 -22.29
N VAL A 100 7.57 -5.21 -21.54
CA VAL A 100 8.08 -6.59 -21.72
C VAL A 100 7.74 -7.11 -23.12
N ARG A 101 6.50 -6.95 -23.57
CA ARG A 101 6.06 -7.42 -24.88
C ARG A 101 6.83 -6.78 -26.03
N GLU A 102 6.97 -5.43 -26.00
CA GLU A 102 7.68 -4.71 -27.06
C GLU A 102 9.21 -4.93 -26.94
N GLY A 103 9.74 -4.96 -25.73
CA GLY A 103 11.16 -5.20 -25.50
C GLY A 103 11.62 -6.58 -25.95
N LEU A 104 10.90 -7.65 -25.62
CA LEU A 104 11.28 -9.02 -26.02
C LEU A 104 11.20 -9.23 -27.53
N LYS A 105 10.36 -8.51 -28.28
CA LYS A 105 10.37 -8.53 -29.76
C LYS A 105 11.73 -8.04 -30.28
N ASN A 106 12.26 -6.96 -29.72
CA ASN A 106 13.53 -6.39 -30.15
C ASN A 106 14.73 -7.24 -29.70
N VAL A 107 14.68 -7.83 -28.49
CA VAL A 107 15.69 -8.80 -28.03
C VAL A 107 15.75 -10.02 -28.97
N ALA A 108 14.58 -10.54 -29.37
CA ALA A 108 14.50 -11.66 -30.32
C ALA A 108 15.02 -11.27 -31.72
N ALA A 109 14.93 -9.98 -32.09
CA ALA A 109 15.49 -9.45 -33.33
C ALA A 109 17.01 -9.16 -33.27
N GLY A 110 17.66 -9.40 -32.11
CA GLY A 110 19.12 -9.29 -31.93
C GLY A 110 19.58 -7.99 -31.26
N ALA A 111 18.68 -7.13 -30.79
CA ALA A 111 19.06 -5.93 -30.05
C ALA A 111 19.71 -6.29 -28.70
N ASN A 112 20.70 -5.51 -28.27
CA ASN A 112 21.38 -5.70 -27.00
C ASN A 112 20.46 -5.36 -25.81
N PRO A 113 20.07 -6.32 -24.95
CA PRO A 113 19.13 -6.08 -23.85
C PRO A 113 19.59 -5.00 -22.86
N MET A 114 20.91 -4.90 -22.62
CA MET A 114 21.46 -3.91 -21.68
C MET A 114 21.36 -2.49 -22.26
N ASP A 115 21.54 -2.32 -23.56
CA ASP A 115 21.37 -1.03 -24.21
C ASP A 115 19.88 -0.66 -24.36
N LEU A 116 19.01 -1.63 -24.67
CA LEU A 116 17.57 -1.42 -24.61
C LEU A 116 17.16 -0.88 -23.23
N LYS A 117 17.65 -1.52 -22.14
CA LYS A 117 17.35 -1.07 -20.77
C LYS A 117 17.84 0.36 -20.53
N ARG A 118 19.05 0.72 -20.94
CA ARG A 118 19.55 2.10 -20.80
C ARG A 118 18.65 3.12 -21.53
N GLY A 119 18.20 2.77 -22.73
CA GLY A 119 17.26 3.60 -23.49
C GLY A 119 15.90 3.74 -22.78
N ILE A 120 15.38 2.66 -22.19
CA ILE A 120 14.17 2.67 -21.38
C ILE A 120 14.35 3.60 -20.17
N ASP A 121 15.46 3.48 -19.44
CA ASP A 121 15.75 4.32 -18.26
C ASP A 121 15.81 5.82 -18.62
N MET A 122 16.44 6.16 -19.76
CA MET A 122 16.48 7.53 -20.30
C MET A 122 15.07 8.05 -20.61
N ALA A 123 14.26 7.23 -21.28
CA ALA A 123 12.89 7.60 -21.65
C ALA A 123 12.01 7.83 -20.41
N VAL A 124 12.10 6.95 -19.42
CA VAL A 124 11.35 7.07 -18.15
C VAL A 124 11.68 8.38 -17.45
N THR A 125 12.96 8.72 -17.33
CA THR A 125 13.41 9.99 -16.74
C THR A 125 12.77 11.19 -17.44
N ALA A 126 12.80 11.20 -18.76
CA ALA A 126 12.22 12.28 -19.56
C ALA A 126 10.68 12.37 -19.42
N VAL A 127 9.99 11.23 -19.40
CA VAL A 127 8.52 11.18 -19.24
C VAL A 127 8.10 11.60 -17.83
N VAL A 128 8.81 11.18 -16.78
CA VAL A 128 8.55 11.59 -15.41
C VAL A 128 8.70 13.10 -15.25
N GLU A 129 9.73 13.70 -15.86
CA GLU A 129 9.86 15.15 -15.90
C GLU A 129 8.69 15.79 -16.65
N GLY A 130 8.26 15.20 -17.77
CA GLY A 130 7.08 15.63 -18.53
C GLY A 130 5.80 15.59 -17.70
N LEU A 131 5.58 14.52 -16.93
CA LEU A 131 4.44 14.40 -16.01
C LEU A 131 4.45 15.51 -14.94
N ARG A 132 5.61 15.79 -14.35
CA ARG A 132 5.75 16.88 -13.38
C ARG A 132 5.47 18.26 -13.97
N GLN A 133 5.86 18.50 -15.22
CA GLN A 133 5.63 19.77 -15.89
C GLN A 133 4.16 20.03 -16.23
N ILE A 134 3.38 19.01 -16.54
CA ILE A 134 1.94 19.14 -16.80
C ILE A 134 1.08 19.02 -15.55
N SER A 135 1.69 18.70 -14.40
CA SER A 135 1.02 18.58 -13.12
C SER A 135 0.46 19.93 -12.67
N LYS A 136 -0.78 19.89 -12.14
CA LYS A 136 -1.46 21.04 -11.54
C LYS A 136 -1.59 20.81 -10.05
N PRO A 137 -1.17 21.76 -9.19
CA PRO A 137 -1.33 21.61 -7.75
C PRO A 137 -2.81 21.54 -7.36
N VAL A 138 -3.13 20.77 -6.35
CA VAL A 138 -4.47 20.74 -5.72
C VAL A 138 -4.48 21.77 -4.60
N ASP A 139 -5.51 22.60 -4.55
CA ASP A 139 -5.70 23.51 -3.43
C ASP A 139 -6.10 22.73 -2.16
N LYS A 140 -5.16 22.65 -1.23
CA LYS A 140 -5.32 21.94 0.06
C LYS A 140 -6.45 22.48 0.93
N THR A 141 -6.94 23.70 0.65
CA THR A 141 -8.04 24.34 1.36
C THR A 141 -9.37 24.18 0.63
N SER A 142 -9.35 23.70 -0.60
CA SER A 142 -10.54 23.51 -1.44
C SER A 142 -11.17 22.13 -1.23
N LYS A 143 -12.18 22.05 -0.35
CA LYS A 143 -12.97 20.82 -0.17
C LYS A 143 -13.44 20.24 -1.51
N LYS A 144 -13.82 21.10 -2.48
CA LYS A 144 -14.34 20.69 -3.78
C LYS A 144 -13.28 19.96 -4.61
N GLU A 145 -12.04 20.46 -4.65
CA GLU A 145 -10.96 19.81 -5.41
C GLU A 145 -10.57 18.47 -4.79
N ILE A 146 -10.46 18.44 -3.45
CA ILE A 146 -10.18 17.20 -2.71
C ILE A 146 -11.29 16.16 -2.96
N ALA A 147 -12.56 16.55 -2.87
CA ALA A 147 -13.69 15.67 -3.11
C ALA A 147 -13.71 15.13 -4.57
N GLN A 148 -13.30 15.94 -5.52
CA GLN A 148 -13.23 15.56 -6.94
C GLN A 148 -12.18 14.46 -7.17
N VAL A 149 -11.00 14.60 -6.58
CA VAL A 149 -9.96 13.56 -6.63
C VAL A 149 -10.47 12.26 -5.97
N GLY A 150 -11.02 12.36 -4.77
CA GLY A 150 -11.55 11.19 -4.06
C GLY A 150 -12.68 10.50 -4.83
N ALA A 151 -13.57 11.26 -5.45
CA ALA A 151 -14.68 10.71 -6.23
C ALA A 151 -14.17 9.94 -7.47
N ILE A 152 -13.21 10.48 -8.23
CA ILE A 152 -12.72 9.81 -9.45
C ILE A 152 -12.01 8.51 -9.12
N SER A 153 -11.18 8.48 -8.08
CA SER A 153 -10.50 7.27 -7.61
C SER A 153 -11.47 6.23 -7.03
N ALA A 154 -12.61 6.68 -6.50
CA ALA A 154 -13.72 5.83 -6.07
C ALA A 154 -14.69 5.44 -7.20
N ASN A 155 -14.26 5.38 -8.46
CA ASN A 155 -15.10 5.07 -9.62
C ASN A 155 -16.28 6.05 -9.82
N ASN A 156 -16.07 7.35 -9.67
CA ASN A 156 -17.06 8.44 -9.71
C ASN A 156 -18.11 8.42 -8.58
N ASP A 157 -17.80 7.77 -7.48
CA ASP A 157 -18.64 7.82 -6.28
C ASP A 157 -18.45 9.14 -5.53
N LYS A 158 -19.37 10.08 -5.74
CA LYS A 158 -19.34 11.41 -5.11
C LYS A 158 -19.46 11.35 -3.59
N LEU A 159 -20.21 10.36 -3.06
CA LEU A 159 -20.37 10.22 -1.61
C LEU A 159 -19.04 9.87 -0.94
N ILE A 160 -18.27 8.99 -1.54
CA ILE A 160 -16.92 8.64 -1.04
C ILE A 160 -15.98 9.86 -1.15
N GLY A 161 -16.01 10.58 -2.27
CA GLY A 161 -15.21 11.80 -2.44
C GLY A 161 -15.51 12.86 -1.38
N ASP A 162 -16.78 13.12 -1.12
CA ASP A 162 -17.22 14.07 -0.10
C ASP A 162 -16.81 13.64 1.31
N LEU A 163 -16.93 12.34 1.64
CA LEU A 163 -16.52 11.78 2.93
C LEU A 163 -15.02 11.96 3.18
N ILE A 164 -14.19 11.67 2.18
CA ILE A 164 -12.73 11.83 2.27
C ILE A 164 -12.37 13.31 2.44
N ALA A 165 -12.99 14.19 1.65
CA ALA A 165 -12.75 15.63 1.75
C ALA A 165 -13.17 16.17 3.13
N ASP A 166 -14.31 15.74 3.66
CA ASP A 166 -14.77 16.13 5.00
C ASP A 166 -13.81 15.64 6.10
N ALA A 167 -13.29 14.42 5.98
CA ALA A 167 -12.31 13.89 6.90
C ALA A 167 -11.00 14.72 6.85
N MET A 168 -10.47 14.97 5.64
CA MET A 168 -9.25 15.75 5.45
C MET A 168 -9.39 17.19 5.93
N MET A 169 -10.54 17.82 5.73
CA MET A 169 -10.80 19.18 6.24
C MET A 169 -10.88 19.23 7.77
N LYS A 170 -11.30 18.15 8.42
CA LYS A 170 -11.41 18.09 9.90
C LYS A 170 -10.06 17.84 10.57
N VAL A 171 -9.23 16.94 10.04
CA VAL A 171 -7.94 16.55 10.65
C VAL A 171 -6.73 17.21 9.99
N GLY A 172 -6.93 17.93 8.89
CA GLY A 172 -5.85 18.49 8.07
C GLY A 172 -5.37 17.51 7.00
N THR A 173 -4.62 18.03 6.01
CA THR A 173 -4.10 17.21 4.89
C THR A 173 -3.10 16.16 5.33
N ASP A 174 -2.36 16.44 6.39
CA ASP A 174 -1.37 15.55 7.00
C ASP A 174 -1.95 14.75 8.19
N GLY A 175 -3.26 14.91 8.44
CA GLY A 175 -3.98 14.23 9.50
C GLY A 175 -4.19 12.76 9.22
N VAL A 176 -4.36 11.99 10.30
CA VAL A 176 -4.58 10.55 10.21
C VAL A 176 -6.04 10.26 9.89
N ILE A 177 -6.27 9.47 8.85
CA ILE A 177 -7.60 8.98 8.47
C ILE A 177 -7.51 7.46 8.38
N THR A 178 -8.37 6.77 9.13
CA THR A 178 -8.50 5.31 9.11
C THR A 178 -9.86 4.91 8.55
N VAL A 179 -9.92 3.74 7.93
CA VAL A 179 -11.15 3.18 7.37
C VAL A 179 -11.52 1.93 8.17
N GLU A 180 -12.73 1.92 8.73
CA GLU A 180 -13.23 0.82 9.55
C GLU A 180 -14.59 0.32 9.03
N GLU A 181 -14.93 -0.90 9.41
CA GLU A 181 -16.25 -1.47 9.14
C GLU A 181 -17.28 -0.92 10.13
N ALA A 182 -18.41 -0.44 9.64
CA ALA A 182 -19.54 -0.05 10.48
C ALA A 182 -20.33 -1.30 10.93
N LYS A 183 -20.98 -1.20 12.09
CA LYS A 183 -21.90 -2.26 12.55
C LYS A 183 -23.26 -2.24 11.83
N GLY A 184 -23.53 -1.20 11.05
CA GLY A 184 -24.78 -0.97 10.32
C GLY A 184 -24.55 -0.68 8.85
N THR A 185 -25.62 -0.27 8.17
CA THR A 185 -25.60 0.04 6.73
C THR A 185 -25.11 1.45 6.42
N ASP A 186 -25.10 2.34 7.42
CA ASP A 186 -24.75 3.75 7.22
C ASP A 186 -23.25 3.98 7.26
N THR A 187 -22.75 4.75 6.30
CA THR A 187 -21.35 5.20 6.28
C THR A 187 -21.24 6.55 6.99
N THR A 188 -20.35 6.66 7.97
CA THR A 188 -20.20 7.85 8.82
C THR A 188 -18.73 8.23 8.99
N THR A 189 -18.48 9.50 9.33
CA THR A 189 -17.14 10.02 9.65
C THR A 189 -17.13 10.59 11.06
N GLU A 190 -16.27 10.05 11.91
CA GLU A 190 -16.03 10.52 13.27
C GLU A 190 -14.60 11.00 13.42
N VAL A 191 -14.38 12.00 14.28
CA VAL A 191 -13.03 12.40 14.70
C VAL A 191 -12.87 12.04 16.17
N VAL A 192 -11.85 11.26 16.46
CA VAL A 192 -11.55 10.73 17.80
C VAL A 192 -10.14 11.11 18.23
N GLU A 193 -9.88 11.09 19.53
CA GLU A 193 -8.54 11.25 20.07
C GLU A 193 -7.67 10.08 19.60
N GLY A 194 -6.49 10.40 19.06
CA GLY A 194 -5.58 9.40 18.53
C GLY A 194 -4.33 10.04 17.94
N MET A 195 -3.38 9.20 17.60
CA MET A 195 -2.16 9.65 16.91
C MET A 195 -1.55 8.55 16.08
N GLN A 196 -0.76 8.94 15.07
CA GLN A 196 0.09 8.04 14.31
C GLN A 196 1.54 8.44 14.44
N PHE A 197 2.42 7.46 14.45
CA PHE A 197 3.86 7.67 14.40
C PHE A 197 4.54 6.66 13.46
N ASP A 198 5.68 7.07 12.91
CA ASP A 198 6.45 6.40 11.87
C ASP A 198 7.33 5.27 12.42
N ARG A 199 6.72 4.27 13.01
CA ARG A 199 7.34 3.00 13.42
C ARG A 199 6.35 1.86 13.21
N GLY A 200 6.75 0.88 12.41
CA GLY A 200 5.99 -0.34 12.21
C GLY A 200 6.36 -1.44 13.20
N TYR A 201 5.78 -2.62 12.99
CA TYR A 201 6.03 -3.78 13.85
C TYR A 201 7.49 -4.25 13.76
N LEU A 202 8.04 -4.71 14.88
CA LEU A 202 9.40 -5.24 14.97
C LEU A 202 9.57 -6.62 14.32
N SER A 203 8.48 -7.30 14.04
CA SER A 203 8.48 -8.60 13.39
C SER A 203 7.21 -8.82 12.58
N PRO A 204 7.30 -9.31 11.33
CA PRO A 204 6.13 -9.68 10.54
C PRO A 204 5.25 -10.75 11.20
N TYR A 205 5.80 -11.52 12.12
CA TYR A 205 5.03 -12.51 12.90
C TYR A 205 4.00 -11.90 13.84
N PHE A 206 4.02 -10.59 14.08
CA PHE A 206 2.96 -9.89 14.82
C PHE A 206 1.70 -9.62 13.99
N VAL A 207 1.78 -9.72 12.67
CA VAL A 207 0.65 -9.53 11.76
C VAL A 207 -0.54 -10.40 12.16
N THR A 208 -1.72 -9.81 12.18
CA THR A 208 -3.00 -10.47 12.47
C THR A 208 -3.89 -10.56 11.25
N ASP A 209 -3.73 -9.64 10.31
CA ASP A 209 -4.40 -9.60 9.01
C ASP A 209 -3.36 -9.80 7.90
N ALA A 210 -3.36 -10.98 7.29
CA ALA A 210 -2.41 -11.33 6.23
C ALA A 210 -2.74 -10.65 4.88
N GLU A 211 -3.97 -10.17 4.69
CA GLU A 211 -4.37 -9.49 3.45
C GLU A 211 -3.79 -8.07 3.42
N THR A 212 -3.90 -7.34 4.52
CA THR A 212 -3.36 -5.97 4.66
C THR A 212 -1.93 -5.94 5.19
N MET A 213 -1.40 -7.08 5.69
CA MET A 213 -0.12 -7.17 6.38
C MET A 213 -0.06 -6.26 7.62
N GLU A 214 -1.16 -6.16 8.34
CA GLU A 214 -1.29 -5.34 9.54
C GLU A 214 -1.41 -6.19 10.81
N ALA A 215 -0.90 -5.65 11.92
CA ALA A 215 -1.20 -6.13 13.26
C ALA A 215 -2.28 -5.24 13.87
N VAL A 216 -3.48 -5.78 14.01
CA VAL A 216 -4.64 -5.08 14.58
C VAL A 216 -4.89 -5.59 16.00
N LEU A 217 -4.90 -4.68 16.97
CA LEU A 217 -5.16 -4.96 18.37
C LEU A 217 -6.42 -4.21 18.81
N GLU A 218 -7.45 -4.94 19.19
CA GLU A 218 -8.71 -4.40 19.71
C GLU A 218 -8.68 -4.30 21.24
N ASN A 219 -8.96 -3.11 21.78
CA ASN A 219 -8.91 -2.79 23.20
C ASN A 219 -7.57 -3.18 23.87
N PRO A 220 -6.41 -2.82 23.29
CA PRO A 220 -5.12 -3.21 23.82
C PRO A 220 -4.77 -2.45 25.09
N LEU A 221 -3.97 -3.11 25.92
CA LEU A 221 -3.12 -2.46 26.90
C LEU A 221 -1.83 -1.99 26.22
N ILE A 222 -1.28 -0.86 26.63
CA ILE A 222 -0.11 -0.25 26.00
C ILE A 222 0.99 -0.05 27.04
N LEU A 223 2.08 -0.79 26.89
CA LEU A 223 3.28 -0.64 27.70
C LEU A 223 4.21 0.37 27.01
N ILE A 224 4.59 1.42 27.72
CA ILE A 224 5.47 2.48 27.23
C ILE A 224 6.75 2.50 28.05
N HIS A 225 7.91 2.22 27.42
CA HIS A 225 9.20 2.14 28.08
C HIS A 225 10.25 2.97 27.36
N ASP A 226 11.08 3.69 28.09
CA ASP A 226 12.06 4.64 27.53
C ASP A 226 13.40 4.00 27.15
N LYS A 227 13.64 2.75 27.56
CA LYS A 227 14.86 2.00 27.30
C LYS A 227 14.63 0.80 26.40
N LYS A 228 15.75 0.19 26.01
CA LYS A 228 15.79 -1.06 25.26
C LYS A 228 15.42 -2.24 26.14
N ILE A 229 14.63 -3.16 25.59
CA ILE A 229 14.25 -4.42 26.24
C ILE A 229 14.92 -5.57 25.49
N SER A 230 15.88 -6.24 26.11
CA SER A 230 16.58 -7.40 25.55
C SER A 230 16.36 -8.67 26.39
N SER A 231 16.15 -8.51 27.70
CA SER A 231 15.91 -9.61 28.64
C SER A 231 14.42 -9.82 28.87
N MET A 232 13.98 -11.08 28.78
CA MET A 232 12.60 -11.46 29.09
C MET A 232 12.27 -11.33 30.57
N LYS A 233 13.27 -11.45 31.46
CA LYS A 233 13.10 -11.41 32.89
C LYS A 233 12.40 -10.15 33.38
N ASP A 234 12.74 -9.00 32.83
CA ASP A 234 12.20 -7.70 33.25
C ASP A 234 10.77 -7.46 32.72
N LEU A 235 10.44 -8.09 31.58
CA LEU A 235 9.14 -7.96 30.93
C LEU A 235 8.11 -9.00 31.46
N LEU A 236 8.57 -10.15 31.90
CA LEU A 236 7.74 -11.29 32.32
C LEU A 236 6.65 -10.94 33.36
N PRO A 237 6.96 -10.18 34.44
CA PRO A 237 5.96 -9.89 35.47
C PRO A 237 4.74 -9.09 34.96
N VAL A 238 4.94 -8.20 33.96
CA VAL A 238 3.84 -7.45 33.39
C VAL A 238 3.07 -8.30 32.38
N LEU A 239 3.76 -9.13 31.59
CA LEU A 239 3.09 -10.01 30.62
C LEU A 239 2.21 -11.08 31.28
N GLU A 240 2.63 -11.64 32.41
CA GLU A 240 1.81 -12.58 33.18
C GLU A 240 0.51 -11.94 33.67
N LYS A 241 0.58 -10.70 34.16
CA LYS A 241 -0.60 -9.94 34.56
C LYS A 241 -1.52 -9.62 33.38
N VAL A 242 -0.95 -9.25 32.21
CA VAL A 242 -1.72 -9.01 31.00
C VAL A 242 -2.37 -10.28 30.48
N ALA A 243 -1.64 -11.40 30.45
CA ALA A 243 -2.17 -12.69 30.02
C ALA A 243 -3.39 -13.13 30.86
N GLN A 244 -3.38 -12.86 32.17
CA GLN A 244 -4.53 -13.12 33.05
C GLN A 244 -5.78 -12.31 32.69
N THR A 245 -5.61 -11.12 32.12
CA THR A 245 -6.76 -10.29 31.66
C THR A 245 -7.34 -10.76 30.33
N GLY A 246 -6.58 -11.54 29.54
CA GLY A 246 -6.92 -11.91 28.18
C GLY A 246 -6.88 -10.75 27.17
N SER A 247 -6.43 -9.56 27.58
CA SER A 247 -6.33 -8.38 26.71
C SER A 247 -5.10 -8.46 25.80
N PRO A 248 -5.17 -7.91 24.59
CA PRO A 248 -3.97 -7.69 23.77
C PRO A 248 -3.04 -6.68 24.42
N ILE A 249 -1.74 -6.77 24.10
CA ILE A 249 -0.76 -5.77 24.53
C ILE A 249 0.07 -5.25 23.36
N LEU A 250 0.23 -3.92 23.30
CA LEU A 250 1.24 -3.26 22.52
C LEU A 250 2.43 -2.89 23.41
N VAL A 251 3.63 -3.27 23.02
CA VAL A 251 4.88 -2.86 23.68
C VAL A 251 5.55 -1.78 22.84
N ILE A 252 5.72 -0.60 23.41
CA ILE A 252 6.46 0.52 22.82
C ILE A 252 7.72 0.72 23.65
N ALA A 253 8.89 0.49 23.07
CA ALA A 253 10.17 0.64 23.75
C ALA A 253 11.20 1.30 22.83
N GLU A 254 12.32 1.80 23.38
CA GLU A 254 13.42 2.28 22.55
C GLU A 254 13.83 1.26 21.49
N ASP A 255 14.00 0.04 21.90
CA ASP A 255 14.16 -1.14 21.04
C ASP A 255 13.70 -2.39 21.80
N LEU A 256 13.34 -3.43 21.07
CA LEU A 256 13.04 -4.74 21.65
C LEU A 256 13.70 -5.81 20.77
N GLU A 257 14.64 -6.55 21.35
CA GLU A 257 15.48 -7.48 20.59
C GLU A 257 15.85 -8.73 21.39
N GLY A 258 16.62 -9.61 20.77
CA GLY A 258 17.18 -10.80 21.40
C GLY A 258 16.11 -11.75 21.95
N GLU A 259 16.32 -12.20 23.19
CA GLU A 259 15.42 -13.15 23.88
C GLU A 259 14.00 -12.60 24.06
N ALA A 260 13.87 -11.30 24.37
CA ALA A 260 12.58 -10.67 24.60
C ALA A 260 11.70 -10.69 23.34
N LEU A 261 12.24 -10.27 22.18
CA LEU A 261 11.51 -10.30 20.92
C LEU A 261 11.14 -11.73 20.50
N ALA A 262 12.09 -12.65 20.57
CA ALA A 262 11.86 -14.05 20.21
C ALA A 262 10.74 -14.68 21.06
N THR A 263 10.74 -14.41 22.35
CA THR A 263 9.73 -14.95 23.27
C THR A 263 8.35 -14.36 23.00
N LEU A 264 8.22 -13.06 22.72
CA LEU A 264 6.94 -12.45 22.33
C LEU A 264 6.40 -13.08 21.04
N VAL A 265 7.25 -13.25 20.02
CA VAL A 265 6.87 -13.90 18.75
C VAL A 265 6.40 -15.34 18.98
N VAL A 266 7.13 -16.15 19.77
CA VAL A 266 6.75 -17.54 20.06
C VAL A 266 5.41 -17.59 20.80
N ASN A 267 5.18 -16.75 21.81
CA ASN A 267 3.92 -16.73 22.54
C ASN A 267 2.74 -16.25 21.69
N LYS A 268 2.97 -15.29 20.77
CA LYS A 268 1.95 -14.88 19.77
C LYS A 268 1.61 -16.03 18.84
N LEU A 269 2.61 -16.74 18.30
CA LEU A 269 2.38 -17.87 17.39
C LEU A 269 1.66 -19.05 18.08
N ARG A 270 1.92 -19.26 19.37
CA ARG A 270 1.22 -20.27 20.19
C ARG A 270 -0.19 -19.84 20.61
N GLY A 271 -0.59 -18.59 20.34
CA GLY A 271 -1.88 -18.05 20.75
C GLY A 271 -2.02 -17.81 22.25
N THR A 272 -0.93 -17.91 23.03
CA THR A 272 -0.93 -17.68 24.49
C THR A 272 -0.97 -16.21 24.85
N LEU A 273 -0.49 -15.34 23.96
CA LEU A 273 -0.49 -13.89 24.15
C LEU A 273 -0.81 -13.18 22.83
N ARG A 274 -1.77 -12.27 22.86
CA ARG A 274 -2.04 -11.36 21.75
C ARG A 274 -1.16 -10.13 21.92
N VAL A 275 -0.05 -10.06 21.19
CA VAL A 275 0.99 -9.03 21.37
C VAL A 275 1.51 -8.51 20.04
N ALA A 276 1.84 -7.23 20.03
CA ALA A 276 2.71 -6.61 19.03
C ALA A 276 3.74 -5.71 19.75
N ALA A 277 4.86 -5.47 19.09
CA ALA A 277 5.92 -4.62 19.61
C ALA A 277 6.45 -3.69 18.50
N VAL A 278 6.70 -2.45 18.89
CA VAL A 278 7.19 -1.39 18.01
C VAL A 278 8.31 -0.58 18.67
N LYS A 279 9.18 0.02 17.88
CA LYS A 279 10.16 0.99 18.39
C LYS A 279 9.48 2.31 18.72
N ALA A 280 9.95 2.95 19.78
CA ALA A 280 9.58 4.33 20.09
C ALA A 280 10.07 5.29 18.98
N PRO A 281 9.27 6.25 18.55
CA PRO A 281 9.69 7.23 17.56
C PRO A 281 10.65 8.27 18.14
N GLY A 282 11.53 8.82 17.30
CA GLY A 282 12.51 9.82 17.67
C GLY A 282 13.74 9.26 18.40
N PHE A 283 14.62 10.18 18.85
CA PHE A 283 15.86 9.86 19.52
C PHE A 283 16.07 10.83 20.70
N GLY A 284 16.79 10.39 21.74
CA GLY A 284 17.15 11.23 22.89
C GLY A 284 15.92 11.86 23.57
N ASP A 285 16.01 13.15 23.90
CA ASP A 285 14.94 13.88 24.60
C ASP A 285 13.64 13.98 23.79
N ARG A 286 13.71 13.96 22.46
CA ARG A 286 12.52 13.93 21.62
C ARG A 286 11.75 12.63 21.79
N ARG A 287 12.46 11.49 21.84
CA ARG A 287 11.83 10.20 22.09
C ARG A 287 11.10 10.21 23.42
N LYS A 288 11.75 10.71 24.50
CA LYS A 288 11.13 10.85 25.82
C LYS A 288 9.87 11.70 25.77
N ALA A 289 9.94 12.84 25.08
CA ALA A 289 8.79 13.73 24.94
C ALA A 289 7.63 13.10 24.14
N MET A 290 7.91 12.32 23.09
CA MET A 290 6.90 11.59 22.32
C MET A 290 6.28 10.43 23.12
N LEU A 291 7.07 9.71 23.92
CA LEU A 291 6.56 8.68 24.83
C LEU A 291 5.61 9.27 25.89
N GLU A 292 5.92 10.47 26.41
CA GLU A 292 5.02 11.21 27.30
C GLU A 292 3.72 11.64 26.60
N ASP A 293 3.80 12.10 25.35
CA ASP A 293 2.60 12.45 24.57
C ASP A 293 1.68 11.21 24.39
N MET A 294 2.28 10.04 24.12
CA MET A 294 1.55 8.78 24.03
C MET A 294 0.96 8.35 25.38
N ALA A 295 1.69 8.54 26.47
CA ALA A 295 1.20 8.24 27.82
C ALA A 295 0.00 9.11 28.18
N VAL A 296 0.04 10.40 27.88
CA VAL A 296 -1.10 11.31 28.10
C VAL A 296 -2.29 10.90 27.23
N LEU A 297 -2.06 10.57 25.94
CA LEU A 297 -3.10 10.15 25.03
C LEU A 297 -3.81 8.87 25.48
N THR A 298 -3.08 7.93 26.04
CA THR A 298 -3.58 6.59 26.40
C THR A 298 -3.92 6.41 27.88
N ALA A 299 -3.78 7.45 28.69
CA ALA A 299 -3.85 7.42 30.16
C ALA A 299 -2.85 6.40 30.76
N GLY A 300 -1.69 6.24 30.13
CA GLY A 300 -0.60 5.38 30.60
C GLY A 300 0.47 6.16 31.36
N THR A 301 1.50 5.46 31.76
CA THR A 301 2.69 6.01 32.41
C THR A 301 3.93 5.54 31.66
N VAL A 302 4.85 6.45 31.36
CA VAL A 302 6.16 6.07 30.81
C VAL A 302 6.96 5.38 31.90
N ILE A 303 7.33 4.14 31.66
CA ILE A 303 8.18 3.39 32.59
C ILE A 303 9.62 3.79 32.31
N SER A 304 10.14 4.67 33.16
CA SER A 304 11.49 5.22 33.09
C SER A 304 12.16 5.17 34.46
N GLU A 305 13.37 4.63 34.51
CA GLU A 305 14.17 4.61 35.73
C GLU A 305 14.53 6.02 36.22
N GLU A 306 14.67 6.99 35.30
CA GLU A 306 14.89 8.38 35.65
C GLU A 306 13.71 9.00 36.43
N GLN A 307 12.49 8.49 36.15
CA GLN A 307 11.27 8.88 36.87
C GLN A 307 10.96 7.96 38.07
N GLY A 308 11.85 7.01 38.38
CA GLY A 308 11.70 6.10 39.52
C GLY A 308 10.88 4.83 39.20
N TYR A 309 10.50 4.61 37.95
CA TYR A 309 9.74 3.42 37.54
C TYR A 309 10.65 2.35 36.94
N LYS A 310 10.56 1.12 37.43
CA LYS A 310 11.27 -0.04 36.89
C LYS A 310 10.30 -0.98 36.19
N LEU A 311 10.74 -1.56 35.07
CA LEU A 311 9.91 -2.45 34.25
C LEU A 311 9.47 -3.69 35.00
N GLU A 312 10.35 -4.28 35.82
CA GLU A 312 10.07 -5.45 36.67
C GLU A 312 8.95 -5.22 37.69
N ASN A 313 8.72 -3.97 38.08
CA ASN A 313 7.70 -3.56 39.04
C ASN A 313 6.43 -3.01 38.37
N ALA A 314 6.33 -3.09 37.06
CA ALA A 314 5.19 -2.56 36.34
C ALA A 314 3.89 -3.28 36.70
N THR A 315 2.84 -2.49 36.84
CA THR A 315 1.49 -2.98 37.17
C THR A 315 0.53 -2.60 36.05
N LEU A 316 -0.62 -3.22 35.97
CA LEU A 316 -1.65 -2.92 34.98
C LEU A 316 -2.11 -1.45 35.01
N SER A 317 -1.95 -0.76 36.14
CA SER A 317 -2.31 0.65 36.29
C SER A 317 -1.34 1.61 35.57
N TYR A 318 -0.15 1.16 35.21
CA TYR A 318 0.81 1.96 34.42
C TYR A 318 0.57 1.81 32.90
N LEU A 319 -0.17 0.77 32.50
CA LEU A 319 -0.43 0.52 31.09
C LEU A 319 -1.48 1.49 30.55
N GLY A 320 -1.15 2.12 29.43
CA GLY A 320 -2.12 2.88 28.66
C GLY A 320 -3.18 1.98 28.03
N LYS A 321 -4.25 2.59 27.53
CA LYS A 321 -5.36 1.89 26.87
C LYS A 321 -5.80 2.67 25.63
N ALA A 322 -6.24 1.95 24.62
CA ALA A 322 -6.90 2.52 23.46
C ALA A 322 -8.02 1.57 23.01
N LYS A 323 -8.92 2.04 22.18
CA LYS A 323 -9.95 1.20 21.58
C LYS A 323 -9.37 0.30 20.50
N LYS A 324 -8.46 0.84 19.68
CA LYS A 324 -7.81 0.11 18.60
C LYS A 324 -6.39 0.60 18.38
N VAL A 325 -5.50 -0.32 18.05
CA VAL A 325 -4.18 -0.01 17.51
C VAL A 325 -3.98 -0.80 16.24
N THR A 326 -3.57 -0.12 15.18
CA THR A 326 -3.22 -0.72 13.88
C THR A 326 -1.74 -0.43 13.60
N ILE A 327 -1.00 -1.48 13.26
CA ILE A 327 0.44 -1.40 13.02
C ILE A 327 0.72 -2.04 11.66
N ASP A 328 1.21 -1.25 10.72
CA ASP A 328 1.76 -1.72 9.47
C ASP A 328 3.30 -1.86 9.53
N LYS A 329 3.95 -2.07 8.40
CA LYS A 329 5.42 -2.19 8.33
C LYS A 329 6.17 -0.88 8.66
N ASP A 330 5.52 0.26 8.52
CA ASP A 330 6.12 1.59 8.60
C ASP A 330 5.55 2.44 9.75
N ASN A 331 4.28 2.23 10.10
CA ASN A 331 3.51 3.10 10.98
C ASN A 331 2.79 2.35 12.10
N THR A 332 2.53 3.06 13.18
CA THR A 332 1.62 2.66 14.26
C THR A 332 0.58 3.74 14.49
N THR A 333 -0.69 3.37 14.40
CA THR A 333 -1.85 4.25 14.61
C THR A 333 -2.59 3.83 15.86
N ILE A 334 -2.69 4.74 16.84
CA ILE A 334 -3.49 4.61 18.06
C ILE A 334 -4.80 5.36 17.87
N VAL A 335 -5.92 4.66 17.98
CA VAL A 335 -7.27 5.22 17.78
C VAL A 335 -8.03 5.15 19.10
N GLU A 336 -8.65 6.28 19.46
CA GLU A 336 -9.48 6.41 20.68
C GLU A 336 -8.70 6.01 21.95
N GLY A 337 -7.61 6.75 22.23
CA GLY A 337 -6.85 6.60 23.47
C GLY A 337 -7.71 6.96 24.70
N ALA A 338 -7.47 6.28 25.82
CA ALA A 338 -8.24 6.46 27.06
C ALA A 338 -7.84 7.71 27.86
N GLY A 339 -6.95 8.58 27.32
CA GLY A 339 -6.52 9.83 27.94
C GLY A 339 -7.68 10.81 28.13
N LYS A 340 -7.67 11.54 29.23
CA LYS A 340 -8.67 12.58 29.47
C LYS A 340 -8.43 13.77 28.54
N LYS A 341 -9.47 14.26 27.92
CA LYS A 341 -9.42 15.43 27.00
C LYS A 341 -8.75 16.65 27.64
N GLU A 342 -8.94 16.85 28.93
CA GLU A 342 -8.34 17.94 29.70
C GLU A 342 -6.81 17.80 29.79
N ASP A 343 -6.31 16.61 30.01
CA ASP A 343 -4.86 16.35 30.11
C ASP A 343 -4.19 16.43 28.72
N ILE A 344 -4.83 15.93 27.69
CA ILE A 344 -4.41 16.09 26.29
C ILE A 344 -4.34 17.58 25.93
N LYS A 345 -5.38 18.36 26.29
CA LYS A 345 -5.41 19.80 26.03
C LYS A 345 -4.34 20.57 26.79
N LYS A 346 -4.04 20.20 28.03
CA LYS A 346 -2.89 20.75 28.78
C LYS A 346 -1.59 20.48 28.06
N ARG A 347 -1.37 19.23 27.63
CA ARG A 347 -0.16 18.85 26.90
C ARG A 347 0.00 19.61 25.58
N ILE A 348 -1.06 19.79 24.82
CA ILE A 348 -1.10 20.62 23.61
C ILE A 348 -0.67 22.07 23.92
N ASN A 349 -1.18 22.67 25.02
CA ASN A 349 -0.81 24.02 25.41
C ASN A 349 0.66 24.13 25.85
N GLU A 350 1.19 23.10 26.52
CA GLU A 350 2.63 23.02 26.87
C GLU A 350 3.51 23.03 25.61
N ILE A 351 3.15 22.23 24.59
CA ILE A 351 3.88 22.19 23.32
C ILE A 351 3.79 23.55 22.60
N LYS A 352 2.63 24.20 22.58
CA LYS A 352 2.47 25.55 22.01
C LYS A 352 3.36 26.57 22.69
N ALA A 353 3.42 26.55 24.02
CA ALA A 353 4.30 27.44 24.78
C ALA A 353 5.80 27.16 24.52
N GLN A 354 6.18 25.91 24.24
CA GLN A 354 7.55 25.56 23.83
C GLN A 354 7.86 26.10 22.42
N ILE A 355 6.91 26.04 21.47
CA ILE A 355 7.05 26.59 20.12
C ILE A 355 7.31 28.11 20.16
N GLU A 356 6.60 28.83 21.03
CA GLU A 356 6.76 30.29 21.20
C GLU A 356 8.10 30.66 21.82
N LYS A 357 8.64 29.82 22.69
CA LYS A 357 9.89 30.08 23.42
C LYS A 357 11.15 29.67 22.68
N THR A 358 11.06 28.71 21.76
CA THR A 358 12.24 28.21 21.06
C THR A 358 12.78 29.24 20.06
N THR A 359 14.10 29.39 20.03
CA THR A 359 14.84 30.24 19.08
C THR A 359 15.39 29.44 17.90
N SER A 360 15.36 28.10 17.98
CA SER A 360 15.82 27.19 16.94
C SER A 360 14.68 26.89 15.96
N ASP A 361 14.89 27.20 14.68
CA ASP A 361 13.90 26.89 13.63
C ASP A 361 13.68 25.39 13.48
N TYR A 362 14.74 24.60 13.63
CA TYR A 362 14.65 23.14 13.60
C TYR A 362 13.83 22.58 14.77
N ASP A 363 14.04 23.08 16.00
CA ASP A 363 13.25 22.63 17.15
C ASP A 363 11.80 23.10 17.05
N ARG A 364 11.58 24.29 16.49
CA ARG A 364 10.23 24.80 16.20
C ARG A 364 9.49 23.89 15.25
N GLU A 365 10.12 23.48 14.15
CA GLU A 365 9.54 22.53 13.20
C GLU A 365 9.16 21.20 13.87
N LYS A 366 10.06 20.63 14.67
CA LYS A 366 9.82 19.35 15.36
C LYS A 366 8.76 19.43 16.48
N LEU A 367 8.64 20.57 17.13
CA LEU A 367 7.55 20.83 18.07
C LEU A 367 6.21 21.00 17.34
N GLN A 368 6.20 21.62 16.15
CA GLN A 368 5.01 21.74 15.32
C GLN A 368 4.54 20.36 14.82
N GLU A 369 5.46 19.48 14.40
CA GLU A 369 5.13 18.09 14.04
C GLU A 369 4.47 17.34 15.22
N ARG A 370 5.02 17.46 16.44
CA ARG A 370 4.43 16.85 17.64
C ARG A 370 3.04 17.40 17.94
N LEU A 371 2.90 18.73 17.84
CA LEU A 371 1.64 19.41 18.04
C LEU A 371 0.58 18.90 17.07
N ALA A 372 0.92 18.80 15.78
CA ALA A 372 0.02 18.31 14.75
C ALA A 372 -0.43 16.86 15.03
N LYS A 373 0.52 15.98 15.40
CA LYS A 373 0.22 14.57 15.74
C LYS A 373 -0.72 14.41 16.94
N LEU A 374 -0.59 15.26 17.95
CA LEU A 374 -1.40 15.18 19.18
C LEU A 374 -2.73 15.92 19.06
N SER A 375 -2.77 17.07 18.35
CA SER A 375 -3.96 17.93 18.26
C SER A 375 -4.90 17.57 17.12
N GLY A 376 -4.41 16.90 16.07
CA GLY A 376 -5.20 16.56 14.88
C GLY A 376 -6.23 15.46 15.11
N GLY A 377 -5.99 14.57 16.07
CA GLY A 377 -6.80 13.38 16.27
C GLY A 377 -6.71 12.41 15.09
N VAL A 378 -7.64 11.48 15.03
CA VAL A 378 -7.81 10.51 13.93
C VAL A 378 -9.23 10.62 13.40
N ALA A 379 -9.37 10.83 12.09
CA ALA A 379 -10.67 10.70 11.44
C ALA A 379 -10.92 9.22 11.12
N VAL A 380 -12.01 8.68 11.62
CA VAL A 380 -12.43 7.29 11.39
C VAL A 380 -13.59 7.30 10.40
N LEU A 381 -13.34 6.75 9.21
CA LEU A 381 -14.37 6.52 8.20
C LEU A 381 -14.98 5.13 8.45
N LYS A 382 -16.19 5.08 8.99
CA LYS A 382 -16.92 3.84 9.23
C LYS A 382 -17.77 3.51 8.01
N ILE A 383 -17.44 2.44 7.32
CA ILE A 383 -18.08 2.03 6.07
C ILE A 383 -19.20 1.05 6.36
N GLY A 384 -20.42 1.41 5.98
CA GLY A 384 -21.60 0.55 6.10
C GLY A 384 -22.04 -0.05 4.77
N ALA A 385 -22.53 -1.27 4.80
CA ALA A 385 -23.13 -1.97 3.67
C ALA A 385 -24.13 -3.02 4.13
N ALA A 386 -24.96 -3.53 3.20
CA ALA A 386 -25.97 -4.53 3.52
C ALA A 386 -25.39 -5.95 3.68
N THR A 387 -24.25 -6.24 3.02
CA THR A 387 -23.58 -7.53 3.07
C THR A 387 -22.10 -7.38 3.36
N GLU A 388 -21.48 -8.40 3.93
CA GLU A 388 -20.03 -8.42 4.21
C GLU A 388 -19.18 -8.26 2.94
N VAL A 389 -19.60 -8.89 1.84
CA VAL A 389 -18.91 -8.81 0.55
C VAL A 389 -18.92 -7.37 0.01
N GLU A 390 -20.09 -6.71 0.05
CA GLU A 390 -20.23 -5.32 -0.36
C GLU A 390 -19.44 -4.38 0.55
N MET A 391 -19.43 -4.65 1.86
CA MET A 391 -18.69 -3.84 2.83
C MET A 391 -17.18 -3.89 2.57
N LYS A 392 -16.63 -5.08 2.32
CA LYS A 392 -15.20 -5.25 2.00
C LYS A 392 -14.83 -4.54 0.68
N GLU A 393 -15.66 -4.67 -0.35
CA GLU A 393 -15.44 -3.97 -1.64
C GLU A 393 -15.47 -2.45 -1.45
N LYS A 394 -16.48 -1.94 -0.73
CA LYS A 394 -16.63 -0.50 -0.49
C LYS A 394 -15.50 0.04 0.38
N LYS A 395 -15.06 -0.72 1.38
CA LYS A 395 -13.91 -0.35 2.24
C LYS A 395 -12.64 -0.23 1.39
N ALA A 396 -12.29 -1.24 0.60
CA ALA A 396 -11.12 -1.22 -0.27
C ALA A 396 -11.15 -0.01 -1.23
N ARG A 397 -12.29 0.27 -1.85
CA ARG A 397 -12.48 1.43 -2.73
C ARG A 397 -12.30 2.77 -2.02
N VAL A 398 -12.72 2.88 -0.76
CA VAL A 398 -12.49 4.09 0.07
C VAL A 398 -11.02 4.23 0.43
N GLU A 399 -10.33 3.14 0.76
CA GLU A 399 -8.89 3.12 1.05
C GLU A 399 -8.09 3.57 -0.18
N ASP A 400 -8.36 3.03 -1.36
CA ASP A 400 -7.72 3.43 -2.62
C ASP A 400 -7.95 4.93 -2.91
N ALA A 401 -9.20 5.40 -2.77
CA ALA A 401 -9.54 6.79 -2.98
C ALA A 401 -8.86 7.74 -1.98
N LEU A 402 -8.70 7.32 -0.72
CA LEU A 402 -7.96 8.07 0.30
C LEU A 402 -6.48 8.18 -0.06
N HIS A 403 -5.84 7.09 -0.48
CA HIS A 403 -4.45 7.08 -0.90
C HIS A 403 -4.22 7.95 -2.14
N ALA A 404 -5.07 7.84 -3.15
CA ALA A 404 -5.01 8.66 -4.34
C ALA A 404 -5.20 10.15 -4.03
N THR A 405 -6.11 10.48 -3.10
CA THR A 405 -6.34 11.86 -2.67
C THR A 405 -5.10 12.44 -1.97
N ARG A 406 -4.45 11.68 -1.09
CA ARG A 406 -3.18 12.08 -0.49
C ARG A 406 -2.09 12.29 -1.52
N ALA A 407 -1.94 11.35 -2.46
CA ALA A 407 -0.98 11.46 -3.55
C ALA A 407 -1.19 12.71 -4.41
N ALA A 408 -2.45 13.09 -4.67
CA ALA A 408 -2.80 14.30 -5.42
C ALA A 408 -2.50 15.59 -4.65
N VAL A 409 -2.75 15.59 -3.35
CA VAL A 409 -2.41 16.73 -2.46
C VAL A 409 -0.89 16.93 -2.36
N GLU A 410 -0.12 15.84 -2.47
CA GLU A 410 1.34 15.83 -2.38
C GLU A 410 2.03 16.31 -3.67
N GLU A 411 1.70 15.73 -4.82
CA GLU A 411 2.38 16.00 -6.10
C GLU A 411 1.49 16.65 -7.18
N GLY A 412 0.23 16.98 -6.86
CA GLY A 412 -0.71 17.55 -7.83
C GLY A 412 -1.41 16.49 -8.68
N ILE A 413 -2.14 16.97 -9.68
CA ILE A 413 -2.97 16.18 -10.59
C ILE A 413 -2.59 16.41 -12.05
N VAL A 414 -2.85 15.40 -12.87
CA VAL A 414 -2.71 15.41 -14.32
C VAL A 414 -4.04 14.99 -14.98
N PRO A 415 -4.26 15.23 -16.28
CA PRO A 415 -5.43 14.69 -16.99
C PRO A 415 -5.42 13.16 -16.92
N GLY A 416 -6.53 12.57 -16.47
CA GLY A 416 -6.68 11.14 -16.25
C GLY A 416 -6.86 10.32 -17.52
N GLY A 417 -7.31 9.08 -17.35
CA GLY A 417 -7.63 8.20 -18.47
C GLY A 417 -6.46 7.82 -19.37
N GLY A 418 -5.23 7.91 -18.88
CA GLY A 418 -4.00 7.63 -19.62
C GLY A 418 -3.54 8.78 -20.54
N VAL A 419 -4.24 9.90 -20.57
CA VAL A 419 -3.91 11.06 -21.41
C VAL A 419 -2.60 11.70 -21.00
N ALA A 420 -2.33 11.78 -19.69
CA ALA A 420 -1.08 12.33 -19.15
C ALA A 420 0.16 11.67 -19.76
N TYR A 421 0.15 10.36 -19.95
CA TYR A 421 1.27 9.64 -20.57
C TYR A 421 1.48 10.07 -22.03
N LEU A 422 0.39 10.25 -22.80
CA LEU A 422 0.49 10.71 -24.20
C LEU A 422 1.04 12.14 -24.28
N ARG A 423 0.70 13.01 -23.32
CA ARG A 423 1.22 14.38 -23.25
C ARG A 423 2.69 14.40 -22.83
N ALA A 424 3.06 13.61 -21.82
CA ALA A 424 4.44 13.49 -21.37
C ALA A 424 5.36 12.82 -22.41
N ALA A 425 4.81 11.90 -23.24
CA ALA A 425 5.54 11.25 -24.33
C ALA A 425 6.14 12.23 -25.35
N LYS A 426 5.65 13.49 -25.44
CA LYS A 426 6.26 14.54 -26.25
C LYS A 426 7.70 14.84 -25.85
N LYS A 427 8.10 14.59 -24.62
CA LYS A 427 9.49 14.70 -24.16
C LYS A 427 10.44 13.70 -24.81
N LEU A 428 9.89 12.66 -25.43
CA LEU A 428 10.68 11.66 -26.17
C LEU A 428 10.92 12.09 -27.63
N GLU A 429 10.28 13.17 -28.11
CA GLU A 429 10.50 13.70 -29.47
C GLU A 429 11.91 14.25 -29.58
N GLY A 430 12.70 13.68 -30.50
CA GLY A 430 14.10 14.06 -30.70
C GLY A 430 15.09 13.49 -29.67
N LEU A 431 14.63 12.78 -28.63
CA LEU A 431 15.52 12.08 -27.72
C LEU A 431 16.15 10.88 -28.44
N LYS A 432 17.49 10.79 -28.39
CA LYS A 432 18.26 9.71 -29.01
C LYS A 432 19.19 9.09 -27.99
N GLY A 433 19.37 7.78 -28.06
CA GLY A 433 20.38 7.06 -27.30
C GLY A 433 21.78 7.23 -27.91
N ALA A 434 22.78 6.75 -27.20
CA ALA A 434 24.17 6.73 -27.68
C ALA A 434 24.37 5.74 -28.86
N ASN A 435 23.44 4.81 -29.05
CA ASN A 435 23.42 3.85 -30.15
C ASN A 435 21.97 3.52 -30.56
N GLU A 436 21.81 2.67 -31.59
CA GLU A 436 20.50 2.29 -32.13
C GLU A 436 19.66 1.50 -31.12
N ASP A 437 20.25 0.61 -30.35
CA ASP A 437 19.54 -0.18 -29.36
C ASP A 437 19.01 0.67 -28.21
N GLN A 438 19.76 1.68 -27.75
CA GLN A 438 19.24 2.66 -26.78
C GLN A 438 18.11 3.50 -27.36
N THR A 439 18.20 3.91 -28.61
CA THR A 439 17.13 4.62 -29.31
C THR A 439 15.88 3.73 -29.43
N THR A 440 16.07 2.44 -29.71
CA THR A 440 14.98 1.44 -29.72
C THR A 440 14.34 1.29 -28.32
N GLY A 441 15.15 1.33 -27.26
CA GLY A 441 14.64 1.36 -25.88
C GLY A 441 13.70 2.54 -25.59
N ILE A 442 14.03 3.73 -26.12
CA ILE A 442 13.16 4.92 -26.03
C ILE A 442 11.84 4.69 -26.78
N GLU A 443 11.89 4.10 -27.97
CA GLU A 443 10.68 3.81 -28.77
C GLU A 443 9.79 2.74 -28.10
N ILE A 444 10.36 1.77 -27.39
CA ILE A 444 9.61 0.79 -26.61
C ILE A 444 8.75 1.51 -25.56
N VAL A 445 9.33 2.43 -24.79
CA VAL A 445 8.59 3.22 -23.81
C VAL A 445 7.51 4.07 -24.48
N ARG A 446 7.85 4.75 -25.59
CA ARG A 446 6.86 5.57 -26.35
C ARG A 446 5.62 4.78 -26.73
N LYS A 447 5.78 3.54 -27.19
CA LYS A 447 4.67 2.64 -27.52
C LYS A 447 3.91 2.19 -26.26
N ALA A 448 4.63 1.82 -25.21
CA ALA A 448 4.03 1.34 -23.97
C ALA A 448 3.13 2.40 -23.31
N LEU A 449 3.48 3.69 -23.42
CA LEU A 449 2.68 4.80 -22.88
C LEU A 449 1.28 4.94 -23.50
N GLU A 450 1.01 4.29 -24.64
CA GLU A 450 -0.31 4.25 -25.26
C GLU A 450 -1.23 3.18 -24.64
N GLU A 451 -0.68 2.15 -24.02
CA GLU A 451 -1.46 1.00 -23.58
C GLU A 451 -2.49 1.31 -22.47
N PRO A 452 -2.22 2.18 -21.47
CA PRO A 452 -3.23 2.51 -20.47
C PRO A 452 -4.52 3.08 -21.10
N ILE A 453 -4.43 4.11 -21.93
CA ILE A 453 -5.62 4.68 -22.60
C ILE A 453 -6.25 3.69 -23.58
N ARG A 454 -5.44 2.89 -24.28
CA ARG A 454 -5.91 1.84 -25.19
C ARG A 454 -6.75 0.80 -24.43
N MET A 455 -6.30 0.38 -23.26
CA MET A 455 -7.00 -0.59 -22.44
C MET A 455 -8.29 -0.01 -21.81
N ILE A 456 -8.23 1.24 -21.32
CA ILE A 456 -9.41 1.94 -20.79
C ILE A 456 -10.50 2.06 -21.87
N ALA A 457 -10.12 2.43 -23.10
CA ALA A 457 -11.04 2.52 -24.22
C ALA A 457 -11.64 1.14 -24.59
N ALA A 458 -10.79 0.11 -24.66
CA ALA A 458 -11.24 -1.27 -24.96
C ALA A 458 -12.23 -1.80 -23.90
N ASN A 459 -11.96 -1.59 -22.60
CA ASN A 459 -12.88 -1.94 -21.53
C ASN A 459 -14.20 -1.17 -21.59
N ALA A 460 -14.18 0.03 -22.19
CA ALA A 460 -15.38 0.82 -22.43
C ALA A 460 -16.14 0.44 -23.72
N GLY A 461 -15.62 -0.51 -24.51
CA GLY A 461 -16.21 -0.95 -25.76
C GLY A 461 -15.84 -0.07 -26.96
N ALA A 462 -14.83 0.80 -26.83
CA ALA A 462 -14.32 1.66 -27.91
C ALA A 462 -13.04 1.05 -28.54
N GLU A 463 -12.79 1.36 -29.81
CA GLU A 463 -11.55 0.94 -30.50
C GLU A 463 -10.36 1.76 -29.99
N GLY A 464 -9.48 1.12 -29.20
CA GLY A 464 -8.38 1.80 -28.52
C GLY A 464 -7.42 2.55 -29.46
N SER A 465 -7.14 2.00 -30.64
CA SER A 465 -6.27 2.63 -31.64
C SER A 465 -6.86 3.93 -32.17
N VAL A 466 -8.16 3.98 -32.41
CA VAL A 466 -8.88 5.18 -32.87
C VAL A 466 -8.86 6.25 -31.78
N VAL A 467 -9.11 5.85 -30.53
CA VAL A 467 -9.09 6.76 -29.37
C VAL A 467 -7.70 7.38 -29.19
N VAL A 468 -6.64 6.57 -29.20
CA VAL A 468 -5.25 7.05 -29.08
C VAL A 468 -4.91 8.05 -30.18
N ASN A 469 -5.20 7.72 -31.44
CA ASN A 469 -4.88 8.61 -32.56
C ASN A 469 -5.62 9.95 -32.47
N ARG A 470 -6.91 9.94 -32.11
CA ARG A 470 -7.70 11.16 -31.93
C ARG A 470 -7.17 12.02 -30.78
N VAL A 471 -6.88 11.40 -29.63
CA VAL A 471 -6.34 12.14 -28.48
C VAL A 471 -4.95 12.70 -28.74
N LYS A 472 -4.09 11.98 -29.49
CA LYS A 472 -2.76 12.50 -29.90
C LYS A 472 -2.83 13.72 -30.84
N ALA A 473 -3.84 13.77 -31.71
CA ALA A 473 -4.03 14.90 -32.63
C ALA A 473 -4.40 16.21 -31.91
N GLU A 474 -4.93 16.09 -30.69
CA GLU A 474 -5.39 17.21 -29.86
C GLU A 474 -4.33 17.61 -28.81
N LYS A 475 -4.58 18.72 -28.11
CA LYS A 475 -3.62 19.32 -27.18
C LYS A 475 -4.17 19.36 -25.76
N ASP A 476 -3.30 19.72 -24.83
CA ASP A 476 -3.60 20.00 -23.45
C ASP A 476 -4.37 18.86 -22.75
N ASP A 477 -5.41 19.19 -21.99
CA ASP A 477 -6.19 18.26 -21.17
C ASP A 477 -7.30 17.54 -21.96
N PHE A 478 -7.36 17.69 -23.28
CA PHE A 478 -8.35 17.03 -24.11
C PHE A 478 -8.12 15.53 -24.18
N GLY A 479 -9.16 14.73 -23.94
CA GLY A 479 -9.05 13.28 -23.94
C GLY A 479 -10.39 12.58 -24.10
N TYR A 480 -10.38 11.27 -23.98
CA TYR A 480 -11.55 10.41 -24.04
C TYR A 480 -12.06 10.10 -22.61
N ASN A 481 -13.26 10.56 -22.31
CA ASN A 481 -13.95 10.18 -21.08
C ASN A 481 -14.65 8.82 -21.27
N ALA A 482 -14.03 7.76 -20.80
CA ALA A 482 -14.56 6.40 -20.98
C ALA A 482 -15.87 6.14 -20.21
N PHE A 483 -16.22 6.97 -19.24
CA PHE A 483 -17.49 6.87 -18.52
C PHE A 483 -18.66 7.34 -19.40
N SER A 484 -18.55 8.56 -19.97
CA SER A 484 -19.59 9.13 -20.84
C SER A 484 -19.49 8.64 -22.30
N GLY A 485 -18.31 8.22 -22.76
CA GLY A 485 -18.02 7.89 -24.16
C GLY A 485 -17.67 9.11 -25.02
N GLU A 486 -17.48 10.27 -24.40
CA GLU A 486 -17.26 11.53 -25.12
C GLU A 486 -15.79 11.99 -25.09
N TYR A 487 -15.46 12.92 -25.99
CA TYR A 487 -14.16 13.58 -26.07
C TYR A 487 -14.28 15.00 -25.56
N GLU A 488 -13.58 15.32 -24.48
CA GLU A 488 -13.71 16.58 -23.77
C GLU A 488 -12.43 16.98 -23.02
N ASN A 489 -12.44 18.15 -22.37
CA ASN A 489 -11.37 18.53 -21.45
C ASN A 489 -11.53 17.74 -20.14
N LEU A 490 -10.65 16.78 -19.91
CA LEU A 490 -10.75 15.82 -18.82
C LEU A 490 -10.61 16.47 -17.43
N ILE A 491 -9.75 17.47 -17.27
CA ILE A 491 -9.62 18.17 -15.98
C ILE A 491 -10.92 18.91 -15.63
N LYS A 492 -11.54 19.58 -16.61
CA LYS A 492 -12.83 20.24 -16.37
C LYS A 492 -13.96 19.25 -16.12
N ALA A 493 -13.92 18.09 -16.75
CA ALA A 493 -14.88 17.01 -16.53
C ALA A 493 -14.64 16.25 -15.20
N GLY A 494 -13.53 16.53 -14.51
CA GLY A 494 -13.14 15.85 -13.29
C GLY A 494 -12.44 14.52 -13.47
N VAL A 495 -12.09 14.15 -14.71
CA VAL A 495 -11.32 12.93 -15.02
C VAL A 495 -9.84 13.24 -14.86
N ILE A 496 -9.32 12.97 -13.67
CA ILE A 496 -7.98 13.36 -13.23
C ILE A 496 -7.28 12.16 -12.57
N ASP A 497 -5.95 12.13 -12.68
CA ASP A 497 -5.11 11.14 -11.98
C ASP A 497 -4.10 11.90 -11.10
N PRO A 498 -3.73 11.38 -9.92
CA PRO A 498 -2.63 11.94 -9.14
C PRO A 498 -1.30 11.77 -9.89
N THR A 499 -0.49 12.83 -9.93
CA THR A 499 0.81 12.81 -10.60
C THR A 499 1.74 11.75 -10.02
N LYS A 500 1.74 11.60 -8.69
CA LYS A 500 2.51 10.58 -7.97
C LYS A 500 2.13 9.17 -8.42
N VAL A 501 0.84 8.89 -8.56
CA VAL A 501 0.33 7.58 -9.02
C VAL A 501 0.82 7.29 -10.44
N ALA A 502 0.63 8.22 -11.38
CA ALA A 502 1.05 8.05 -12.76
C ALA A 502 2.57 7.85 -12.90
N ARG A 503 3.37 8.64 -12.17
CA ARG A 503 4.82 8.54 -12.16
C ARG A 503 5.30 7.20 -11.59
N THR A 504 4.82 6.84 -10.40
CA THR A 504 5.22 5.61 -9.70
C THR A 504 4.85 4.36 -10.50
N ALA A 505 3.68 4.34 -11.12
CA ALA A 505 3.26 3.24 -11.99
C ALA A 505 4.23 3.02 -13.15
N LEU A 506 4.69 4.09 -13.81
CA LEU A 506 5.66 4.01 -14.90
C LEU A 506 7.04 3.56 -14.40
N GLU A 507 7.56 4.15 -13.33
CA GLU A 507 8.87 3.83 -12.75
C GLU A 507 8.96 2.36 -12.32
N ASN A 508 7.96 1.85 -11.59
CA ASN A 508 7.94 0.46 -11.14
C ASN A 508 7.76 -0.53 -12.30
N ALA A 509 6.87 -0.22 -13.24
CA ALA A 509 6.65 -1.04 -14.42
C ALA A 509 7.93 -1.24 -15.24
N THR A 510 8.62 -0.15 -15.52
CA THR A 510 9.82 -0.17 -16.37
C THR A 510 11.05 -0.73 -15.64
N SER A 511 11.16 -0.52 -14.32
CA SER A 511 12.21 -1.12 -13.50
C SER A 511 12.19 -2.65 -13.60
N VAL A 512 11.03 -3.26 -13.34
CA VAL A 512 10.89 -4.73 -13.40
C VAL A 512 10.94 -5.24 -14.84
N ALA A 513 10.30 -4.55 -15.78
CA ALA A 513 10.36 -4.94 -17.20
C ALA A 513 11.81 -4.93 -17.71
N GLY A 514 12.61 -3.92 -17.35
CA GLY A 514 14.03 -3.85 -17.70
C GLY A 514 14.84 -5.04 -17.18
N LEU A 515 14.54 -5.54 -15.97
CA LEU A 515 15.18 -6.75 -15.44
C LEU A 515 14.76 -7.99 -16.22
N LEU A 516 13.48 -8.12 -16.56
CA LEU A 516 12.99 -9.23 -17.38
C LEU A 516 13.62 -9.26 -18.78
N LEU A 517 13.82 -8.10 -19.41
CA LEU A 517 14.47 -8.00 -20.72
C LEU A 517 15.94 -8.43 -20.68
N THR A 518 16.64 -8.15 -19.57
CA THR A 518 18.06 -8.50 -19.40
C THR A 518 18.29 -9.91 -18.83
N THR A 519 17.21 -10.66 -18.55
CA THR A 519 17.30 -12.02 -18.03
C THR A 519 17.72 -12.98 -19.13
N GLU A 520 18.76 -13.81 -18.83
CA GLU A 520 19.26 -14.86 -19.72
C GLU A 520 18.96 -16.27 -19.23
N ALA A 521 18.84 -16.46 -17.91
CA ALA A 521 18.57 -17.76 -17.31
C ALA A 521 17.53 -17.64 -16.19
N THR A 522 16.71 -18.68 -16.05
CA THR A 522 15.76 -18.86 -14.95
C THR A 522 16.08 -20.14 -14.19
N ILE A 523 16.01 -20.08 -12.87
CA ILE A 523 16.30 -21.20 -11.97
C ILE A 523 15.12 -21.37 -11.01
N VAL A 524 14.41 -22.49 -11.11
CA VAL A 524 13.27 -22.83 -10.25
C VAL A 524 13.46 -24.16 -9.54
N GLU A 525 12.73 -24.40 -8.48
CA GLU A 525 12.69 -25.71 -7.84
C GLU A 525 11.93 -26.70 -8.71
N LYS A 526 12.46 -27.92 -8.85
CA LYS A 526 11.74 -28.99 -9.51
C LYS A 526 10.53 -29.35 -8.63
N PRO A 527 9.29 -29.34 -9.16
CA PRO A 527 8.14 -29.78 -8.41
C PRO A 527 8.34 -31.22 -7.92
N GLU A 528 8.08 -31.46 -6.65
CA GLU A 528 8.07 -32.83 -6.13
C GLU A 528 6.87 -33.57 -6.75
N GLU A 529 7.13 -34.70 -7.41
CA GLU A 529 6.07 -35.61 -7.79
C GLU A 529 5.36 -36.07 -6.51
N LYS A 530 4.08 -35.73 -6.35
CA LYS A 530 3.26 -36.29 -5.28
C LYS A 530 3.29 -37.79 -5.45
N LYS A 531 4.13 -38.53 -4.70
CA LYS A 531 4.08 -39.97 -4.61
C LYS A 531 2.65 -40.32 -4.19
N ALA A 532 1.95 -41.01 -5.08
CA ALA A 532 0.65 -41.57 -4.74
C ALA A 532 0.82 -42.36 -3.42
N MET A 533 0.05 -42.03 -2.40
CA MET A 533 0.05 -42.83 -1.19
C MET A 533 -0.25 -44.27 -1.58
N PRO A 534 0.57 -45.26 -1.19
CA PRO A 534 0.22 -46.64 -1.42
C PRO A 534 -1.15 -46.88 -0.83
N PRO A 535 -2.03 -47.66 -1.53
CA PRO A 535 -3.35 -47.98 -1.00
C PRO A 535 -3.17 -48.62 0.38
N MET A 536 -3.87 -48.13 1.41
CA MET A 536 -3.90 -48.79 2.71
C MET A 536 -4.27 -50.26 2.50
N PRO A 537 -3.54 -51.20 3.11
CA PRO A 537 -3.92 -52.58 3.09
C PRO A 537 -5.33 -52.67 3.67
N GLY A 538 -6.26 -53.14 2.87
CA GLY A 538 -7.64 -53.34 3.30
C GLY A 538 -7.65 -54.19 4.58
N GLY A 539 -8.24 -53.68 5.64
CA GLY A 539 -8.48 -54.41 6.86
C GLY A 539 -9.29 -55.67 6.54
N GLY A 540 -8.64 -56.82 6.69
CA GLY A 540 -9.28 -58.13 6.52
C GLY A 540 -10.49 -58.22 7.42
N GLY A 541 -11.59 -58.65 6.85
CA GLY A 541 -12.83 -58.95 7.54
C GLY A 541 -12.61 -59.93 8.71
N MET A 542 -13.07 -59.57 9.87
CA MET A 542 -13.38 -60.53 10.90
C MET A 542 -14.80 -61.03 10.62
N GLY A 543 -14.82 -62.29 10.12
CA GLY A 543 -16.05 -63.02 9.92
C GLY A 543 -16.76 -63.32 11.25
N ASP A 544 -18.03 -63.55 11.11
CA ASP A 544 -18.98 -64.02 12.08
C ASP A 544 -18.47 -65.09 13.04
N MET A 545 -18.72 -64.88 14.31
CA MET A 545 -18.98 -65.98 15.23
C MET A 545 -19.88 -65.50 16.38
N TYR A 546 -21.10 -66.09 16.38
CA TYR A 546 -22.15 -66.20 17.41
C TYR A 546 -22.86 -64.91 17.86
#